data_3b3c9c7073a5e5d6718d23ed5f8d0ea5
#
_entry.id   3b3c9c7073a5e5d6718d23ed5f8d0ea5
#
_cell.length_a   1.000
_cell.length_b   1.000
_cell.length_c   1.000
_cell.angle_alpha   90.00
_cell.angle_beta   90.00
_cell.angle_gamma   90.00
#
_symmetry.space_group_name_H-M   'P 1'
#
loop_
_entity.id
_entity.type
_entity.pdbx_description
1 polymer ?
#
loop_
_entity_poly.entity_id
_entity_poly.type
_entity_poly.pdbx_seq_one_letter_code
_entity_poly.pdbx_strand_id
1 'polypeptide(L)'
;MKKMLPILQERALDDPTRENVAAYAYLVRVLGDKAQRYTDVHMELIKTDPFLDMNNSMPFNGTQRNEVMSGAGEVKRKALALVAQKSAGLFVFFDSKCSFCKTQISIVNSVAKRYKFEVMFISVDGKGLPGATGWVKDNGHVKMLGIKRYPTTVLAIPPKDYVPISFGLMAEDQLESTLLSAAKAANLIPADMVKDIDPFTRGVLTLDDMKDGAYDDPGKFVDYVKNKLDGRY
;
A
#
# COMPACT_ATOMS: atom_id res chain seq x y z
N MET A 1 -31.25 4.72 25.25
CA MET A 1 -29.91 5.05 25.77
C MET A 1 -29.20 6.14 25.00
N LYS A 2 -28.98 6.05 23.67
CA LYS A 2 -28.34 7.13 22.90
C LYS A 2 -28.98 8.50 23.09
N LYS A 3 -30.33 8.56 23.19
CA LYS A 3 -31.09 9.81 23.43
C LYS A 3 -31.04 10.29 24.88
N MET A 4 -30.81 9.41 25.86
CA MET A 4 -30.79 9.77 27.28
C MET A 4 -29.43 10.30 27.73
N LEU A 5 -28.33 9.88 27.09
CA LEU A 5 -26.99 10.25 27.51
C LEU A 5 -26.78 11.77 27.52
N PRO A 6 -27.04 12.51 26.42
CA PRO A 6 -26.87 13.97 26.42
C PRO A 6 -27.80 14.66 27.42
N ILE A 7 -29.03 14.18 27.57
CA ILE A 7 -30.01 14.80 28.50
C ILE A 7 -29.57 14.69 29.96
N LEU A 8 -29.12 13.51 30.39
CA LEU A 8 -28.66 13.31 31.77
C LEU A 8 -27.31 14.00 32.02
N GLN A 9 -26.45 14.07 30.99
CA GLN A 9 -25.17 14.81 31.08
C GLN A 9 -25.41 16.30 31.26
N GLU A 10 -26.26 16.91 30.42
CA GLU A 10 -26.64 18.33 30.51
C GLU A 10 -27.26 18.65 31.87
N ARG A 11 -28.23 17.84 32.31
CA ARG A 11 -28.88 18.01 33.62
C ARG A 11 -27.89 17.92 34.80
N ALA A 12 -26.95 17.01 34.73
CA ALA A 12 -25.93 16.86 35.78
C ALA A 12 -24.95 18.02 35.81
N LEU A 13 -24.70 18.70 34.67
CA LEU A 13 -23.85 19.87 34.57
C LEU A 13 -24.56 21.16 34.95
N ASP A 14 -25.81 21.34 34.55
CA ASP A 14 -26.59 22.56 34.79
C ASP A 14 -27.10 22.65 36.23
N ASP A 15 -27.50 21.50 36.80
CA ASP A 15 -27.97 21.41 38.21
C ASP A 15 -27.30 20.20 38.88
N PRO A 16 -26.10 20.35 39.44
CA PRO A 16 -25.26 19.30 39.97
C PRO A 16 -25.73 18.78 41.34
N THR A 17 -27.00 18.45 41.47
CA THR A 17 -27.53 17.74 42.63
C THR A 17 -26.99 16.31 42.66
N ARG A 18 -26.96 15.70 43.85
CA ARG A 18 -26.54 14.32 44.04
C ARG A 18 -27.34 13.36 43.14
N GLU A 19 -28.62 13.61 42.98
CA GLU A 19 -29.55 12.81 42.18
C GLU A 19 -29.24 12.91 40.68
N ASN A 20 -29.04 14.11 40.15
CA ASN A 20 -28.73 14.36 38.76
C ASN A 20 -27.36 13.73 38.37
N VAL A 21 -26.35 13.97 39.21
CA VAL A 21 -25.01 13.39 38.99
C VAL A 21 -25.04 11.85 39.09
N ALA A 22 -25.78 11.30 40.07
CA ALA A 22 -25.93 9.88 40.23
C ALA A 22 -26.64 9.24 39.00
N ALA A 23 -27.70 9.87 38.49
CA ALA A 23 -28.41 9.38 37.30
C ALA A 23 -27.50 9.29 36.08
N TYR A 24 -26.69 10.30 35.85
CA TYR A 24 -25.67 10.28 34.78
C TYR A 24 -24.60 9.21 35.02
N ALA A 25 -24.06 9.14 36.25
CA ALA A 25 -23.02 8.15 36.60
C ALA A 25 -23.49 6.70 36.41
N TYR A 26 -24.71 6.37 36.87
CA TYR A 26 -25.28 5.05 36.64
C TYR A 26 -25.55 4.74 35.16
N LEU A 27 -25.97 5.73 34.36
CA LEU A 27 -26.10 5.52 32.92
C LEU A 27 -24.73 5.21 32.28
N VAL A 28 -23.67 5.93 32.64
CA VAL A 28 -22.30 5.68 32.18
C VAL A 28 -21.83 4.28 32.58
N ARG A 29 -22.14 3.84 33.81
CA ARG A 29 -21.84 2.47 34.26
C ARG A 29 -22.52 1.42 33.40
N VAL A 30 -23.82 1.58 33.13
CA VAL A 30 -24.57 0.64 32.26
C VAL A 30 -24.02 0.61 30.84
N LEU A 31 -23.58 1.75 30.33
CA LEU A 31 -22.89 1.81 29.02
C LEU A 31 -21.55 1.06 29.03
N GLY A 32 -20.78 1.19 30.12
CA GLY A 32 -19.55 0.45 30.32
C GLY A 32 -19.77 -1.08 30.34
N ASP A 33 -20.78 -1.54 31.08
CA ASP A 33 -21.13 -2.97 31.15
C ASP A 33 -21.56 -3.53 29.78
N LYS A 34 -22.28 -2.74 28.98
CA LYS A 34 -22.63 -3.10 27.60
C LYS A 34 -21.41 -3.15 26.67
N ALA A 35 -20.50 -2.19 26.81
CA ALA A 35 -19.26 -2.17 26.04
C ALA A 35 -18.39 -3.39 26.36
N GLN A 36 -18.31 -3.76 27.65
CA GLN A 36 -17.58 -4.95 28.07
C GLN A 36 -18.18 -6.22 27.44
N ARG A 37 -19.50 -6.38 27.52
CA ARG A 37 -20.19 -7.52 26.91
C ARG A 37 -19.98 -7.61 25.40
N TYR A 38 -20.00 -6.47 24.71
CA TYR A 38 -19.66 -6.43 23.28
C TYR A 38 -18.22 -6.92 23.04
N THR A 39 -17.27 -6.42 23.84
CA THR A 39 -15.85 -6.81 23.73
C THR A 39 -15.66 -8.30 23.95
N ASP A 40 -16.33 -8.88 24.94
CA ASP A 40 -16.22 -10.32 25.24
C ASP A 40 -16.70 -11.17 24.05
N VAL A 41 -17.87 -10.86 23.50
CA VAL A 41 -18.42 -11.55 22.33
C VAL A 41 -17.55 -11.34 21.09
N HIS A 42 -17.06 -10.11 20.89
CA HIS A 42 -16.18 -9.79 19.76
C HIS A 42 -14.85 -10.55 19.82
N MET A 43 -14.25 -10.63 21.01
CA MET A 43 -13.00 -11.37 21.21
C MET A 43 -13.18 -12.89 21.04
N GLU A 44 -14.33 -13.44 21.46
CA GLU A 44 -14.68 -14.84 21.21
C GLU A 44 -14.80 -15.09 19.70
N LEU A 45 -15.51 -14.22 19.00
CA LEU A 45 -15.72 -14.32 17.55
C LEU A 45 -14.39 -14.28 16.78
N ILE A 46 -13.52 -13.33 17.09
CA ILE A 46 -12.18 -13.21 16.46
C ILE A 46 -11.35 -14.49 16.66
N LYS A 47 -11.46 -15.14 17.83
CA LYS A 47 -10.69 -16.36 18.13
C LYS A 47 -11.24 -17.61 17.44
N THR A 48 -12.50 -17.61 17.07
CA THR A 48 -13.22 -18.79 16.56
C THR A 48 -13.54 -18.73 15.08
N ASP A 49 -13.51 -17.54 14.47
CA ASP A 49 -13.78 -17.36 13.04
C ASP A 49 -12.47 -17.11 12.27
N PRO A 50 -12.06 -18.04 11.38
CA PRO A 50 -10.80 -17.93 10.64
C PRO A 50 -10.72 -16.71 9.72
N PHE A 51 -11.85 -16.15 9.28
CA PHE A 51 -11.88 -14.95 8.45
C PHE A 51 -11.69 -13.66 9.25
N LEU A 52 -11.93 -13.71 10.57
CA LEU A 52 -11.76 -12.58 11.48
C LEU A 52 -10.46 -12.66 12.28
N ASP A 53 -9.79 -13.81 12.29
CA ASP A 53 -8.51 -13.97 12.96
C ASP A 53 -7.40 -13.23 12.19
N MET A 54 -6.97 -12.11 12.74
CA MET A 54 -5.89 -11.31 12.16
C MET A 54 -4.56 -12.06 12.05
N ASN A 55 -4.35 -13.14 12.79
CA ASN A 55 -3.14 -13.97 12.64
C ASN A 55 -3.06 -14.61 11.26
N ASN A 56 -4.20 -14.87 10.60
CA ASN A 56 -4.24 -15.41 9.24
C ASN A 56 -3.75 -14.40 8.19
N SER A 57 -3.94 -13.11 8.44
CA SER A 57 -3.45 -12.04 7.55
C SER A 57 -2.11 -11.47 7.99
N MET A 58 -1.83 -11.37 9.29
CA MET A 58 -0.59 -10.83 9.84
C MET A 58 -0.21 -11.54 11.14
N PRO A 59 0.80 -12.42 11.15
CA PRO A 59 1.26 -13.07 12.37
C PRO A 59 1.70 -12.05 13.44
N PHE A 60 1.21 -12.20 14.66
CA PHE A 60 1.62 -11.36 15.80
C PHE A 60 3.04 -11.70 16.27
N ASN A 61 3.49 -12.93 16.07
CA ASN A 61 4.85 -13.36 16.42
C ASN A 61 5.88 -12.74 15.45
N GLY A 62 6.86 -12.01 16.00
CA GLY A 62 7.89 -11.34 15.22
C GLY A 62 8.71 -12.28 14.32
N THR A 63 9.01 -13.48 14.77
CA THR A 63 9.76 -14.48 13.99
C THR A 63 8.96 -14.94 12.77
N GLN A 64 7.70 -15.31 12.96
CA GLN A 64 6.82 -15.73 11.87
C GLN A 64 6.56 -14.57 10.89
N ARG A 65 6.36 -13.36 11.42
CA ARG A 65 6.20 -12.16 10.58
C ARG A 65 7.44 -11.91 9.71
N ASN A 66 8.64 -12.04 10.28
CA ASN A 66 9.89 -11.86 9.54
C ASN A 66 10.06 -12.94 8.47
N GLU A 67 9.66 -14.18 8.72
CA GLU A 67 9.67 -15.27 7.75
C GLU A 67 8.76 -14.98 6.57
N VAL A 68 7.51 -14.56 6.83
CA VAL A 68 6.54 -14.17 5.79
C VAL A 68 7.07 -12.97 4.98
N MET A 69 7.64 -11.96 5.64
CA MET A 69 8.24 -10.79 4.98
C MET A 69 9.47 -11.15 4.15
N SER A 70 10.30 -12.08 4.61
CA SER A 70 11.46 -12.58 3.86
C SER A 70 11.00 -13.29 2.58
N GLY A 71 10.01 -14.19 2.69
CA GLY A 71 9.40 -14.86 1.53
C GLY A 71 8.82 -13.86 0.53
N ALA A 72 8.04 -12.88 0.99
CA ALA A 72 7.53 -11.81 0.14
C ALA A 72 8.65 -11.00 -0.52
N GLY A 73 9.76 -10.77 0.17
CA GLY A 73 10.96 -10.12 -0.37
C GLY A 73 11.57 -10.87 -1.56
N GLU A 74 11.57 -12.20 -1.50
CA GLU A 74 12.04 -13.03 -2.64
C GLU A 74 11.09 -12.94 -3.84
N VAL A 75 9.78 -12.97 -3.58
CA VAL A 75 8.78 -12.82 -4.64
C VAL A 75 8.88 -11.44 -5.29
N LYS A 76 9.08 -10.38 -4.51
CA LYS A 76 9.32 -9.01 -5.01
C LYS A 76 10.53 -8.95 -5.94
N ARG A 77 11.65 -9.58 -5.56
CA ARG A 77 12.86 -9.64 -6.40
C ARG A 77 12.61 -10.39 -7.71
N LYS A 78 11.94 -11.54 -7.66
CA LYS A 78 11.57 -12.31 -8.86
C LYS A 78 10.63 -11.51 -9.77
N ALA A 79 9.66 -10.80 -9.19
CA ALA A 79 8.73 -9.96 -9.95
C ALA A 79 9.44 -8.84 -10.68
N LEU A 80 10.36 -8.10 -10.05
CA LEU A 80 11.14 -7.04 -10.69
C LEU A 80 12.04 -7.58 -11.82
N ALA A 81 12.68 -8.74 -11.61
CA ALA A 81 13.47 -9.39 -12.65
C ALA A 81 12.61 -9.82 -13.85
N LEU A 82 11.39 -10.30 -13.60
CA LEU A 82 10.44 -10.66 -14.66
C LEU A 82 9.99 -9.43 -15.46
N VAL A 83 9.74 -8.31 -14.79
CA VAL A 83 9.38 -7.03 -15.43
C VAL A 83 10.50 -6.57 -16.37
N ALA A 84 11.75 -6.65 -15.92
CA ALA A 84 12.90 -6.32 -16.76
C ALA A 84 13.00 -7.24 -18.00
N GLN A 85 12.72 -8.54 -17.84
CA GLN A 85 12.74 -9.51 -18.95
C GLN A 85 11.63 -9.28 -19.97
N LYS A 86 10.52 -8.66 -19.59
CA LYS A 86 9.41 -8.29 -20.50
C LYS A 86 9.69 -7.02 -21.31
N SER A 87 10.94 -6.65 -21.48
CA SER A 87 11.40 -5.48 -22.24
C SER A 87 11.00 -4.14 -21.62
N ALA A 88 10.61 -4.10 -20.36
CA ALA A 88 10.46 -2.83 -19.65
C ALA A 88 11.85 -2.27 -19.29
N GLY A 89 12.08 -0.99 -19.54
CA GLY A 89 13.34 -0.30 -19.28
C GLY A 89 13.17 0.91 -18.39
N LEU A 90 14.28 1.51 -17.97
CA LEU A 90 14.29 2.71 -17.16
C LEU A 90 14.83 3.89 -17.98
N PHE A 91 14.06 4.97 -18.07
CA PHE A 91 14.53 6.24 -18.56
C PHE A 91 14.89 7.13 -17.38
N VAL A 92 16.10 7.69 -17.39
CA VAL A 92 16.60 8.58 -16.35
C VAL A 92 16.93 9.93 -16.95
N PHE A 93 16.10 10.91 -16.63
CA PHE A 93 16.28 12.28 -17.09
C PHE A 93 17.13 13.06 -16.09
N PHE A 94 18.18 13.69 -16.56
CA PHE A 94 19.10 14.43 -15.72
C PHE A 94 19.61 15.73 -16.39
N ASP A 95 20.00 16.66 -15.53
CA ASP A 95 20.71 17.88 -15.91
C ASP A 95 22.13 17.85 -15.30
N SER A 96 23.15 18.27 -16.03
CA SER A 96 24.55 18.22 -15.55
C SER A 96 24.82 19.10 -14.32
N LYS A 97 23.98 20.09 -14.06
CA LYS A 97 24.07 21.01 -12.92
C LYS A 97 23.29 20.54 -11.71
N CYS A 98 22.56 19.46 -11.85
CA CYS A 98 21.70 18.91 -10.78
C CYS A 98 22.56 18.20 -9.71
N SER A 99 22.54 18.69 -8.50
CA SER A 99 23.34 18.16 -7.38
C SER A 99 23.00 16.71 -7.00
N PHE A 100 21.74 16.31 -7.14
CA PHE A 100 21.26 14.95 -6.78
C PHE A 100 21.32 13.94 -7.93
N CYS A 101 21.52 14.41 -9.17
CA CYS A 101 21.47 13.53 -10.34
C CYS A 101 22.55 12.46 -10.33
N LYS A 102 23.78 12.79 -9.93
CA LYS A 102 24.88 11.83 -9.82
C LYS A 102 24.54 10.68 -8.84
N THR A 103 23.97 11.02 -7.69
CA THR A 103 23.58 10.03 -6.67
C THR A 103 22.43 9.14 -7.17
N GLN A 104 21.42 9.73 -7.79
CA GLN A 104 20.30 8.96 -8.34
C GLN A 104 20.75 8.04 -9.49
N ILE A 105 21.63 8.47 -10.36
CA ILE A 105 22.21 7.63 -11.41
C ILE A 105 22.92 6.39 -10.81
N SER A 106 23.67 6.58 -9.72
CA SER A 106 24.31 5.46 -9.02
C SER A 106 23.30 4.47 -8.45
N ILE A 107 22.22 4.97 -7.84
CA ILE A 107 21.14 4.12 -7.29
C ILE A 107 20.44 3.37 -8.41
N VAL A 108 20.06 4.03 -9.48
CA VAL A 108 19.42 3.37 -10.64
C VAL A 108 20.34 2.32 -11.26
N ASN A 109 21.63 2.58 -11.37
CA ASN A 109 22.58 1.59 -11.86
C ASN A 109 22.66 0.34 -10.96
N SER A 110 22.60 0.53 -9.63
CA SER A 110 22.56 -0.59 -8.67
C SER A 110 21.32 -1.46 -8.88
N VAL A 111 20.16 -0.84 -8.94
CA VAL A 111 18.86 -1.52 -9.17
C VAL A 111 18.85 -2.20 -10.55
N ALA A 112 19.27 -1.49 -11.58
CA ALA A 112 19.32 -2.01 -12.94
C ALA A 112 20.24 -3.23 -13.07
N LYS A 113 21.42 -3.17 -12.46
CA LYS A 113 22.35 -4.30 -12.43
C LYS A 113 21.76 -5.51 -11.70
N ARG A 114 21.07 -5.27 -10.56
CA ARG A 114 20.46 -6.34 -9.75
C ARG A 114 19.35 -7.09 -10.48
N TYR A 115 18.48 -6.34 -11.18
CA TYR A 115 17.28 -6.92 -11.83
C TYR A 115 17.42 -7.05 -13.34
N LYS A 116 18.53 -6.59 -13.93
CA LYS A 116 18.82 -6.60 -15.36
C LYS A 116 17.89 -5.70 -16.18
N PHE A 117 17.53 -4.54 -15.63
CA PHE A 117 16.83 -3.52 -16.40
C PHE A 117 17.78 -2.87 -17.42
N GLU A 118 17.29 -2.66 -18.64
CA GLU A 118 17.90 -1.73 -19.57
C GLU A 118 17.69 -0.29 -19.09
N VAL A 119 18.74 0.54 -19.12
CA VAL A 119 18.67 1.94 -18.70
C VAL A 119 19.07 2.85 -19.83
N MET A 120 18.21 3.82 -20.12
CA MET A 120 18.51 4.93 -21.02
C MET A 120 18.68 6.22 -20.21
N PHE A 121 19.87 6.78 -20.22
CA PHE A 121 20.14 8.06 -19.60
C PHE A 121 19.88 9.18 -20.59
N ILE A 122 19.05 10.16 -20.24
CA ILE A 122 18.62 11.26 -21.11
C ILE A 122 19.06 12.58 -20.50
N SER A 123 20.02 13.20 -21.15
CA SER A 123 20.55 14.50 -20.74
C SER A 123 19.71 15.63 -21.32
N VAL A 124 19.25 16.51 -20.46
CA VAL A 124 18.40 17.64 -20.86
C VAL A 124 19.23 18.80 -21.41
N ASP A 125 20.40 19.03 -20.84
CA ASP A 125 21.32 20.09 -21.25
C ASP A 125 22.37 19.63 -22.26
N GLY A 126 22.36 18.35 -22.67
CA GLY A 126 23.30 17.78 -23.64
C GLY A 126 24.69 17.55 -23.08
N LYS A 127 24.87 17.46 -21.77
CA LYS A 127 26.14 17.16 -21.10
C LYS A 127 26.01 15.86 -20.31
N GLY A 128 27.10 15.09 -20.23
CA GLY A 128 27.15 13.85 -19.50
C GLY A 128 27.39 14.06 -18.00
N LEU A 129 27.01 13.03 -17.21
CA LEU A 129 27.37 12.89 -15.81
C LEU A 129 28.07 11.55 -15.56
N PRO A 130 28.98 11.47 -14.56
CA PRO A 130 29.59 10.21 -14.16
C PRO A 130 28.54 9.17 -13.83
N GLY A 131 28.68 7.96 -14.39
CA GLY A 131 27.76 6.85 -14.21
C GLY A 131 26.60 6.79 -15.22
N ALA A 132 26.33 7.86 -15.96
CA ALA A 132 25.34 7.85 -17.06
C ALA A 132 26.01 7.37 -18.35
N THR A 133 26.33 6.10 -18.45
CA THR A 133 26.98 5.51 -19.61
C THR A 133 26.02 5.45 -20.79
N GLY A 134 26.51 5.85 -21.99
CA GLY A 134 25.67 5.78 -23.20
C GLY A 134 24.53 6.80 -23.23
N TRP A 135 24.63 7.89 -22.48
CA TRP A 135 23.57 8.89 -22.44
C TRP A 135 23.26 9.50 -23.81
N VAL A 136 22.04 9.89 -24.01
CA VAL A 136 21.58 10.60 -25.20
C VAL A 136 21.03 11.98 -24.82
N LYS A 137 21.05 12.91 -25.74
CA LYS A 137 20.40 14.20 -25.53
C LYS A 137 18.90 14.06 -25.65
N ASP A 138 18.12 14.77 -24.80
CA ASP A 138 16.68 14.79 -24.90
C ASP A 138 16.21 15.22 -26.32
N ASN A 139 15.29 14.44 -26.84
CA ASN A 139 14.65 14.68 -28.15
C ASN A 139 13.14 14.87 -28.00
N GLY A 140 12.72 15.65 -27.00
CA GLY A 140 11.33 16.00 -26.78
C GLY A 140 10.60 15.13 -25.76
N HIS A 141 11.24 14.11 -25.18
CA HIS A 141 10.62 13.26 -24.16
C HIS A 141 10.26 14.04 -22.89
N VAL A 142 11.10 15.00 -22.48
CA VAL A 142 10.83 15.88 -21.33
C VAL A 142 9.51 16.62 -21.50
N LYS A 143 9.27 17.17 -22.69
CA LYS A 143 8.02 17.89 -23.01
C LYS A 143 6.83 16.93 -23.09
N MET A 144 7.02 15.80 -23.76
CA MET A 144 5.98 14.77 -23.94
C MET A 144 5.50 14.22 -22.58
N LEU A 145 6.43 13.95 -21.66
CA LEU A 145 6.14 13.38 -20.33
C LEU A 145 5.86 14.45 -19.27
N GLY A 146 5.92 15.73 -19.60
CA GLY A 146 5.66 16.84 -18.67
C GLY A 146 6.67 16.92 -17.51
N ILE A 147 7.93 16.49 -17.73
CA ILE A 147 8.96 16.46 -16.71
C ILE A 147 9.42 17.89 -16.38
N LYS A 148 9.33 18.26 -15.10
CA LYS A 148 9.66 19.61 -14.59
C LYS A 148 10.81 19.63 -13.60
N ARG A 149 11.24 18.49 -13.10
CA ARG A 149 12.30 18.37 -12.07
C ARG A 149 13.28 17.26 -12.42
N TYR A 150 14.51 17.39 -11.96
CA TYR A 150 15.59 16.41 -12.18
C TYR A 150 16.25 16.04 -10.84
N PRO A 151 16.71 14.78 -10.70
CA PRO A 151 16.54 13.67 -11.62
C PRO A 151 15.07 13.20 -11.67
N THR A 152 14.62 12.65 -12.82
CA THR A 152 13.34 11.94 -12.93
C THR A 152 13.60 10.56 -13.52
N THR A 153 13.08 9.53 -12.87
CA THR A 153 13.13 8.14 -13.35
C THR A 153 11.74 7.72 -13.84
N VAL A 154 11.68 7.10 -15.00
CA VAL A 154 10.45 6.66 -15.64
C VAL A 154 10.59 5.20 -16.04
N LEU A 155 9.59 4.37 -15.74
CA LEU A 155 9.47 3.02 -16.28
C LEU A 155 8.88 3.12 -17.69
N ALA A 156 9.67 2.72 -18.68
CA ALA A 156 9.26 2.67 -20.07
C ALA A 156 8.77 1.25 -20.38
N ILE A 157 7.53 1.14 -20.84
CA ILE A 157 6.85 -0.13 -21.14
C ILE A 157 6.52 -0.13 -22.62
N PRO A 158 7.12 -1.00 -23.43
CA PRO A 158 6.77 -1.10 -24.85
C PRO A 158 5.29 -1.42 -25.06
N PRO A 159 4.63 -0.91 -26.12
CA PRO A 159 5.26 -0.12 -27.19
C PRO A 159 5.34 1.40 -26.90
N LYS A 160 4.54 1.97 -25.99
CA LYS A 160 4.46 3.44 -25.82
C LYS A 160 4.03 3.91 -24.42
N ASP A 161 4.00 3.04 -23.41
CA ASP A 161 3.58 3.43 -22.08
C ASP A 161 4.78 3.88 -21.25
N TYR A 162 4.59 4.96 -20.51
CA TYR A 162 5.62 5.57 -19.67
C TYR A 162 5.03 5.89 -18.31
N VAL A 163 5.57 5.28 -17.28
CA VAL A 163 5.10 5.49 -15.90
C VAL A 163 6.19 6.19 -15.08
N PRO A 164 5.99 7.44 -14.66
CA PRO A 164 6.94 8.12 -13.77
C PRO A 164 7.09 7.37 -12.45
N ILE A 165 8.34 7.12 -12.06
CA ILE A 165 8.69 6.36 -10.85
C ILE A 165 9.18 7.30 -9.75
N SER A 166 10.03 8.28 -10.09
CA SER A 166 10.54 9.25 -9.13
C SER A 166 10.73 10.62 -9.73
N PHE A 167 10.51 11.64 -8.92
CA PHE A 167 10.78 13.05 -9.22
C PHE A 167 11.76 13.57 -8.16
N GLY A 168 13.05 13.40 -8.37
CA GLY A 168 14.11 13.75 -7.44
C GLY A 168 14.91 12.55 -6.96
N LEU A 169 15.73 12.75 -5.93
CA LEU A 169 16.49 11.68 -5.28
C LEU A 169 15.54 10.75 -4.52
N MET A 170 15.73 9.46 -4.74
CA MET A 170 14.95 8.39 -4.10
C MET A 170 15.90 7.28 -3.64
N ALA A 171 15.71 6.78 -2.44
CA ALA A 171 16.49 5.66 -1.92
C ALA A 171 16.23 4.35 -2.71
N GLU A 172 17.15 3.41 -2.65
CA GLU A 172 17.10 2.19 -3.47
C GLU A 172 15.86 1.34 -3.18
N ASP A 173 15.53 1.14 -1.91
CA ASP A 173 14.37 0.39 -1.45
C ASP A 173 13.03 1.05 -1.86
N GLN A 174 12.98 2.38 -1.81
CA GLN A 174 11.84 3.15 -2.29
C GLN A 174 11.69 3.04 -3.82
N LEU A 175 12.80 3.09 -4.56
CA LEU A 175 12.80 2.92 -6.02
C LEU A 175 12.27 1.53 -6.40
N GLU A 176 12.74 0.47 -5.74
CA GLU A 176 12.24 -0.90 -5.93
C GLU A 176 10.75 -1.02 -5.62
N SER A 177 10.30 -0.43 -4.51
CA SER A 177 8.89 -0.44 -4.12
C SER A 177 7.99 0.30 -5.12
N THR A 178 8.45 1.46 -5.62
CA THR A 178 7.67 2.24 -6.59
C THR A 178 7.64 1.56 -7.96
N LEU A 179 8.76 0.96 -8.39
CA LEU A 179 8.82 0.14 -9.60
C LEU A 179 7.85 -1.03 -9.54
N LEU A 180 7.81 -1.72 -8.39
CA LEU A 180 6.89 -2.84 -8.18
C LEU A 180 5.42 -2.40 -8.25
N SER A 181 5.10 -1.26 -7.63
CA SER A 181 3.75 -0.67 -7.65
C SER A 181 3.33 -0.27 -9.06
N ALA A 182 4.23 0.36 -9.81
CA ALA A 182 3.99 0.72 -11.21
C ALA A 182 3.80 -0.52 -12.10
N ALA A 183 4.62 -1.55 -11.88
CA ALA A 183 4.51 -2.81 -12.63
C ALA A 183 3.21 -3.58 -12.32
N LYS A 184 2.73 -3.53 -11.07
CA LYS A 184 1.40 -4.06 -10.69
C LYS A 184 0.29 -3.30 -11.41
N ALA A 185 0.31 -1.98 -11.37
CA ALA A 185 -0.70 -1.13 -12.02
C ALA A 185 -0.73 -1.31 -13.55
N ALA A 186 0.42 -1.58 -14.16
CA ALA A 186 0.56 -1.87 -15.59
C ALA A 186 0.31 -3.34 -15.97
N ASN A 187 -0.12 -4.19 -15.02
CA ASN A 187 -0.36 -5.63 -15.23
C ASN A 187 0.85 -6.40 -15.80
N LEU A 188 2.07 -5.96 -15.49
CA LEU A 188 3.31 -6.63 -15.89
C LEU A 188 3.65 -7.86 -15.02
N ILE A 189 3.07 -7.92 -13.83
CA ILE A 189 3.29 -9.00 -12.85
C ILE A 189 2.10 -9.96 -12.93
N PRO A 190 2.34 -11.29 -12.99
CA PRO A 190 1.28 -12.29 -12.97
C PRO A 190 0.41 -12.20 -11.71
N ALA A 191 -0.90 -12.44 -11.84
CA ALA A 191 -1.87 -12.26 -10.76
C ALA A 191 -1.63 -13.17 -9.55
N ASP A 192 -1.14 -14.39 -9.77
CA ASP A 192 -0.72 -15.33 -8.73
C ASP A 192 0.43 -14.76 -7.90
N MET A 193 1.43 -14.18 -8.55
CA MET A 193 2.58 -13.57 -7.89
C MET A 193 2.20 -12.29 -7.10
N VAL A 194 1.21 -11.53 -7.57
CA VAL A 194 0.74 -10.31 -6.88
C VAL A 194 0.25 -10.61 -5.47
N LYS A 195 -0.43 -11.73 -5.25
CA LYS A 195 -0.90 -12.16 -3.92
C LYS A 195 0.25 -12.41 -2.94
N ASP A 196 1.38 -12.89 -3.41
CA ASP A 196 2.54 -13.24 -2.58
C ASP A 196 3.48 -12.05 -2.35
N ILE A 197 3.40 -11.01 -3.18
CA ILE A 197 4.15 -9.76 -3.01
C ILE A 197 3.73 -9.01 -1.76
N ASP A 198 2.42 -8.97 -1.49
CA ASP A 198 1.84 -8.27 -0.35
C ASP A 198 0.94 -9.24 0.45
N PRO A 199 1.54 -10.18 1.20
CA PRO A 199 0.79 -11.23 1.90
C PRO A 199 -0.24 -10.70 2.90
N PHE A 200 -0.04 -9.47 3.40
CA PHE A 200 -0.95 -8.84 4.35
C PHE A 200 -2.18 -8.16 3.70
N THR A 201 -2.26 -8.14 2.37
CA THR A 201 -3.45 -7.64 1.64
C THR A 201 -4.38 -8.77 1.21
N ARG A 202 -4.08 -10.02 1.59
CA ARG A 202 -4.97 -11.16 1.33
C ARG A 202 -6.30 -10.95 2.06
N GLY A 203 -7.38 -11.31 1.42
CA GLY A 203 -8.72 -11.21 2.01
C GLY A 203 -9.30 -9.79 2.10
N VAL A 204 -8.63 -8.76 1.54
CA VAL A 204 -9.18 -7.40 1.53
C VAL A 204 -10.38 -7.33 0.60
N LEU A 205 -11.52 -6.89 1.16
CA LEU A 205 -12.75 -6.61 0.42
C LEU A 205 -12.74 -5.15 -0.09
N THR A 206 -13.25 -4.96 -1.28
CA THR A 206 -13.43 -3.65 -1.90
C THR A 206 -14.88 -3.17 -1.79
N LEU A 207 -15.14 -1.89 -2.07
CA LEU A 207 -16.50 -1.38 -2.14
C LEU A 207 -17.35 -2.08 -3.21
N ASP A 208 -16.72 -2.53 -4.30
CA ASP A 208 -17.41 -3.27 -5.37
C ASP A 208 -17.87 -4.65 -4.90
N ASP A 209 -17.12 -5.28 -4.02
CA ASP A 209 -17.50 -6.55 -3.41
C ASP A 209 -18.73 -6.44 -2.51
N MET A 210 -19.06 -5.23 -2.06
CA MET A 210 -20.13 -4.95 -1.11
C MET A 210 -21.42 -4.43 -1.75
N LYS A 211 -21.46 -4.23 -3.08
CA LYS A 211 -22.61 -3.61 -3.77
C LYS A 211 -23.90 -4.42 -3.68
N ASP A 212 -23.81 -5.74 -3.64
CA ASP A 212 -24.96 -6.65 -3.67
C ASP A 212 -25.20 -7.36 -2.31
N GLY A 213 -24.63 -6.82 -1.23
CA GLY A 213 -24.73 -7.43 0.11
C GLY A 213 -26.11 -7.26 0.76
N ALA A 214 -26.56 -8.28 1.49
CA ALA A 214 -27.79 -8.27 2.26
C ALA A 214 -27.56 -7.59 3.63
N TYR A 215 -27.58 -6.27 3.67
CA TYR A 215 -27.21 -5.48 4.86
C TYR A 215 -28.25 -5.48 5.97
N ASP A 216 -29.52 -5.80 5.66
CA ASP A 216 -30.62 -5.72 6.61
C ASP A 216 -30.75 -6.98 7.50
N ASP A 217 -30.21 -8.12 7.06
CA ASP A 217 -30.20 -9.38 7.80
C ASP A 217 -28.75 -9.72 8.18
N PRO A 218 -28.42 -9.72 9.49
CA PRO A 218 -27.05 -10.01 9.94
C PRO A 218 -26.53 -11.38 9.52
N GLY A 219 -27.38 -12.41 9.49
CA GLY A 219 -26.97 -13.77 9.09
C GLY A 219 -26.61 -13.82 7.61
N LYS A 220 -27.48 -13.33 6.75
CA LYS A 220 -27.25 -13.27 5.31
C LYS A 220 -26.04 -12.40 4.96
N PHE A 221 -25.83 -11.31 5.69
CA PHE A 221 -24.65 -10.47 5.52
C PHE A 221 -23.36 -11.22 5.85
N VAL A 222 -23.32 -11.95 6.96
CA VAL A 222 -22.14 -12.76 7.34
C VAL A 222 -21.85 -13.82 6.28
N ASP A 223 -22.85 -14.57 5.83
CA ASP A 223 -22.70 -15.60 4.79
C ASP A 223 -22.21 -14.99 3.46
N TYR A 224 -22.77 -13.84 3.07
CA TYR A 224 -22.33 -13.12 1.88
C TYR A 224 -20.85 -12.73 1.96
N VAL A 225 -20.42 -12.14 3.08
CA VAL A 225 -19.03 -11.71 3.28
C VAL A 225 -18.08 -12.91 3.31
N LYS A 226 -18.45 -14.01 4.00
CA LYS A 226 -17.65 -15.24 4.04
C LYS A 226 -17.46 -15.85 2.65
N ASN A 227 -18.51 -15.91 1.85
CA ASN A 227 -18.44 -16.40 0.47
C ASN A 227 -17.51 -15.52 -0.42
N LYS A 228 -17.44 -14.21 -0.16
CA LYS A 228 -16.53 -13.31 -0.88
C LYS A 228 -15.07 -13.46 -0.42
N LEU A 229 -14.86 -13.83 0.84
CA LEU A 229 -13.52 -14.06 1.41
C LEU A 229 -13.00 -15.45 1.06
N ASP A 230 -13.89 -16.42 0.89
CA ASP A 230 -13.52 -17.76 0.51
C ASP A 230 -12.78 -17.74 -0.84
N GLY A 231 -11.62 -18.36 -0.92
CA GLY A 231 -10.74 -18.32 -2.10
C GLY A 231 -9.84 -17.07 -2.23
N ARG A 232 -9.87 -16.15 -1.26
CA ARG A 232 -8.91 -15.01 -1.20
C ARG A 232 -7.76 -15.24 -0.21
N TYR A 233 -7.88 -16.26 0.62
CA TYR A 233 -6.85 -16.71 1.57
C TYR A 233 -6.00 -17.85 1.01
#